data_ad138e5858c1363a32cebd02d5048fd9
#
_entry.id   ad138e5858c1363a32cebd02d5048fd9
#
_cell.length_a   1.000
_cell.length_b   1.000
_cell.length_c   1.000
_cell.angle_alpha   90.00
_cell.angle_beta   90.00
_cell.angle_gamma   90.00
#
_symmetry.space_group_name_H-M   'P 1'
#
loop_
_entity.id
_entity.type
_entity.pdbx_description
1 polymer ?
#
loop_
_entity_poly.entity_id
_entity_poly.type
_entity_poly.pdbx_seq_one_letter_code
_entity_poly.pdbx_strand_id
1 'polypeptide(L)'
;MGVLEVPEDRYYGAQTQRSLNNFKIGGERFQRELIRAYGILKKAAASVNESAGKLDSKLANAIRDAADEVIEGKLDDHFPLVVWQTGSGTQSNMNFNEVISNRAIEMLGGELGSKNPVHPNDHVNMGQSTNDTFPTAINIAAVEAVTNQFIPELQKLRDSLQKKADEFDSIVKLGRTHLQDATPLSLGQEFSGYASALSHGTSRIEKALDHCHELAMGGTAVGTGINSFEGFGELVAKEISELTGLPFKTAENKFEALGGQDSIVELSGALKTVAGSLFKIANDIRWLASGPRSGIGEILVPANEPGSSIMPGKVNPTQCEAMTMVCTQVMGNDTTITVAGAGGNFELNVYRPVIAYNIIQSIRLLTDACDSFRAHCVDGIEANEERINSNLYNSLMLVTALNPHIGYDKAAEVAKKAYQDNTSLRDAIVSLGYMSGEDFDRLVQPENMIRPAKNN
;
A
#
# COMPACT_ATOMS: atom_id res chain seq x y z
N MET A 1 0.75 26.06 33.88
CA MET A 1 -0.42 25.16 33.91
C MET A 1 -0.38 24.41 35.23
N GLY A 2 -1.52 24.14 35.89
CA GLY A 2 -1.58 23.52 37.22
C GLY A 2 -1.10 22.07 37.29
N VAL A 3 -1.01 21.53 38.50
CA VAL A 3 -0.71 20.11 38.79
C VAL A 3 -1.82 19.23 38.18
N LEU A 4 -1.43 18.08 37.68
CA LEU A 4 -2.33 17.07 37.10
C LEU A 4 -1.91 15.69 37.59
N GLU A 5 -2.87 14.88 38.01
CA GLU A 5 -2.65 13.48 38.37
C GLU A 5 -2.47 12.63 37.11
N VAL A 6 -1.48 11.73 37.15
CA VAL A 6 -1.16 10.78 36.10
C VAL A 6 -1.17 9.38 36.73
N PRO A 7 -1.68 8.35 36.07
CA PRO A 7 -1.63 6.98 36.60
C PRO A 7 -0.21 6.55 36.93
N GLU A 8 -0.02 5.91 38.10
CA GLU A 8 1.30 5.55 38.64
C GLU A 8 2.02 4.49 37.76
N ASP A 9 1.26 3.68 37.05
CA ASP A 9 1.75 2.61 36.16
C ASP A 9 2.11 3.11 34.75
N ARG A 10 2.14 4.43 34.53
CA ARG A 10 2.38 5.03 33.20
C ARG A 10 3.66 5.85 33.16
N TYR A 11 4.44 5.67 32.07
CA TYR A 11 5.62 6.50 31.80
C TYR A 11 5.29 7.84 31.16
N TYR A 12 4.09 8.02 30.58
CA TYR A 12 3.71 9.35 30.11
C TYR A 12 3.45 10.31 31.28
N GLY A 13 3.51 11.61 31.02
CA GLY A 13 3.41 12.63 32.05
C GLY A 13 2.18 13.55 31.89
N ALA A 14 2.26 14.70 32.52
CA ALA A 14 1.15 15.66 32.63
C ALA A 14 0.70 16.23 31.27
N GLN A 15 1.60 16.36 30.27
CA GLN A 15 1.21 16.89 28.96
C GLN A 15 0.35 15.89 28.19
N THR A 16 0.75 14.62 28.22
CA THR A 16 -0.05 13.53 27.65
C THR A 16 -1.40 13.43 28.33
N GLN A 17 -1.46 13.49 29.68
CA GLN A 17 -2.72 13.43 30.41
C GLN A 17 -3.65 14.62 30.07
N ARG A 18 -3.11 15.82 29.88
CA ARG A 18 -3.90 16.96 29.40
C ARG A 18 -4.51 16.71 28.04
N SER A 19 -3.72 16.13 27.13
CA SER A 19 -4.23 15.78 25.80
C SER A 19 -5.37 14.77 25.87
N LEU A 20 -5.23 13.72 26.70
CA LEU A 20 -6.31 12.75 26.94
C LEU A 20 -7.58 13.38 27.47
N ASN A 21 -7.46 14.40 28.31
CA ASN A 21 -8.60 15.12 28.86
C ASN A 21 -9.27 16.05 27.84
N ASN A 22 -8.47 16.68 26.96
CA ASN A 22 -8.95 17.71 26.02
C ASN A 22 -9.45 17.16 24.69
N PHE A 23 -8.87 16.04 24.18
CA PHE A 23 -9.17 15.50 22.86
C PHE A 23 -9.89 14.16 22.97
N LYS A 24 -11.15 14.17 23.39
CA LYS A 24 -12.04 12.99 23.43
C LYS A 24 -12.79 12.87 22.11
N ILE A 25 -12.07 12.68 21.01
CA ILE A 25 -12.59 12.68 19.64
C ILE A 25 -12.20 11.36 18.98
N GLY A 26 -13.18 10.59 18.51
CA GLY A 26 -12.94 9.29 17.86
C GLY A 26 -12.24 8.29 18.77
N GLY A 27 -11.63 7.30 18.17
CA GLY A 27 -10.88 6.25 18.88
C GLY A 27 -9.59 5.87 18.16
N GLU A 28 -9.32 6.50 17.01
CA GLU A 28 -8.17 6.20 16.16
C GLU A 28 -6.88 6.64 16.86
N ARG A 29 -5.93 5.70 16.92
CA ARG A 29 -4.60 5.90 17.49
C ARG A 29 -3.53 5.65 16.46
N PHE A 30 -2.34 6.16 16.73
CA PHE A 30 -1.21 5.90 15.84
C PHE A 30 -0.82 4.42 15.85
N GLN A 31 -0.48 3.95 14.67
CA GLN A 31 0.00 2.59 14.46
C GLN A 31 1.45 2.45 14.96
N ARG A 32 1.84 1.19 15.18
CA ARG A 32 3.15 0.80 15.70
C ARG A 32 4.33 1.37 14.91
N GLU A 33 4.17 1.51 13.61
CA GLU A 33 5.20 2.02 12.71
C GLU A 33 5.61 3.47 13.06
N LEU A 34 4.65 4.33 13.40
CA LEU A 34 4.94 5.69 13.83
C LEU A 34 5.62 5.72 15.21
N ILE A 35 5.18 4.86 16.13
CA ILE A 35 5.79 4.75 17.47
C ILE A 35 7.24 4.33 17.32
N ARG A 36 7.52 3.31 16.52
CA ARG A 36 8.87 2.85 16.22
C ARG A 36 9.74 3.96 15.61
N ALA A 37 9.22 4.67 14.61
CA ALA A 37 9.91 5.75 13.92
C ALA A 37 10.32 6.87 14.89
N TYR A 38 9.46 7.23 15.84
CA TYR A 38 9.79 8.17 16.90
C TYR A 38 10.91 7.65 17.82
N GLY A 39 10.89 6.37 18.17
CA GLY A 39 11.98 5.73 18.93
C GLY A 39 13.33 5.88 18.20
N ILE A 40 13.36 5.56 16.90
CA ILE A 40 14.55 5.70 16.05
C ILE A 40 15.04 7.16 16.02
N LEU A 41 14.14 8.11 15.79
CA LEU A 41 14.46 9.53 15.75
C LEU A 41 15.04 10.02 17.08
N LYS A 42 14.42 9.67 18.22
CA LYS A 42 14.89 10.11 19.55
C LYS A 42 16.23 9.47 19.91
N LYS A 43 16.45 8.21 19.55
CA LYS A 43 17.74 7.54 19.69
C LYS A 43 18.83 8.24 18.88
N ALA A 44 18.57 8.51 17.60
CA ALA A 44 19.51 9.20 16.71
C ALA A 44 19.86 10.61 17.23
N ALA A 45 18.86 11.40 17.64
CA ALA A 45 19.09 12.73 18.18
C ALA A 45 19.93 12.72 19.48
N ALA A 46 19.72 11.74 20.37
CA ALA A 46 20.53 11.58 21.58
C ALA A 46 21.98 11.23 21.25
N SER A 47 22.23 10.31 20.31
CA SER A 47 23.56 9.95 19.84
C SER A 47 24.31 11.15 19.25
N VAL A 48 23.65 11.94 18.42
CA VAL A 48 24.24 13.12 17.78
C VAL A 48 24.55 14.23 18.82
N ASN A 49 23.63 14.49 19.74
CA ASN A 49 23.86 15.48 20.81
C ASN A 49 25.01 15.07 21.76
N GLU A 50 25.15 13.79 22.08
CA GLU A 50 26.29 13.28 22.84
C GLU A 50 27.59 13.47 22.07
N SER A 51 27.65 13.03 20.81
CA SER A 51 28.84 13.13 19.96
C SER A 51 29.30 14.58 19.77
N ALA A 52 28.36 15.53 19.78
CA ALA A 52 28.64 16.97 19.74
C ALA A 52 28.99 17.58 21.11
N GLY A 53 29.08 16.79 22.18
CA GLY A 53 29.37 17.25 23.54
C GLY A 53 28.28 18.13 24.17
N LYS A 54 27.04 18.06 23.65
CA LYS A 54 25.88 18.83 24.14
C LYS A 54 25.08 18.07 25.19
N LEU A 55 25.11 16.74 25.16
CA LEU A 55 24.40 15.88 26.09
C LEU A 55 25.42 15.00 26.83
N ASP A 56 25.28 14.90 28.16
CA ASP A 56 26.12 14.04 28.99
C ASP A 56 25.95 12.56 28.59
N SER A 57 27.07 11.82 28.53
CA SER A 57 27.07 10.44 28.06
C SER A 57 26.20 9.50 28.89
N LYS A 58 26.11 9.71 30.23
CA LYS A 58 25.24 8.87 31.07
C LYS A 58 23.78 9.10 30.78
N LEU A 59 23.36 10.34 30.54
CA LEU A 59 22.00 10.69 30.17
C LEU A 59 21.68 10.22 28.75
N ALA A 60 22.60 10.39 27.79
CA ALA A 60 22.45 9.94 26.43
C ALA A 60 22.26 8.42 26.33
N ASN A 61 23.05 7.64 27.08
CA ASN A 61 22.90 6.19 27.16
C ASN A 61 21.51 5.79 27.67
N ALA A 62 21.06 6.36 28.79
CA ALA A 62 19.73 6.04 29.34
C ALA A 62 18.60 6.43 28.38
N ILE A 63 18.71 7.54 27.64
CA ILE A 63 17.75 7.95 26.61
C ILE A 63 17.76 6.95 25.45
N ARG A 64 18.92 6.50 24.98
CA ARG A 64 19.02 5.50 23.91
C ARG A 64 18.42 4.15 24.33
N ASP A 65 18.73 3.67 25.54
CA ASP A 65 18.19 2.42 26.07
C ASP A 65 16.64 2.48 26.17
N ALA A 66 16.09 3.58 26.67
CA ALA A 66 14.66 3.81 26.71
C ALA A 66 14.03 3.91 25.30
N ALA A 67 14.73 4.56 24.36
CA ALA A 67 14.28 4.62 22.96
C ALA A 67 14.32 3.25 22.29
N ASP A 68 15.28 2.37 22.62
CA ASP A 68 15.31 0.99 22.15
C ASP A 68 14.09 0.19 22.62
N GLU A 69 13.64 0.37 23.87
CA GLU A 69 12.40 -0.24 24.35
C GLU A 69 11.17 0.25 23.57
N VAL A 70 11.14 1.52 23.14
CA VAL A 70 10.11 2.05 22.23
C VAL A 70 10.21 1.40 20.85
N ILE A 71 11.41 1.30 20.29
CA ILE A 71 11.67 0.66 18.99
C ILE A 71 11.24 -0.81 18.99
N GLU A 72 11.44 -1.53 20.09
CA GLU A 72 11.09 -2.92 20.26
C GLU A 72 9.60 -3.17 20.58
N GLY A 73 8.84 -2.12 20.89
CA GLY A 73 7.41 -2.21 21.22
C GLY A 73 7.09 -2.53 22.68
N LYS A 74 8.07 -2.53 23.55
CA LYS A 74 7.88 -2.81 24.98
C LYS A 74 7.07 -1.75 25.72
N LEU A 75 6.98 -0.54 25.15
CA LEU A 75 6.32 0.62 25.74
C LEU A 75 5.09 1.10 24.97
N ASP A 76 4.55 0.31 24.05
CA ASP A 76 3.44 0.70 23.16
C ASP A 76 2.20 1.18 23.92
N ASP A 77 1.87 0.58 25.06
CA ASP A 77 0.71 0.95 25.90
C ASP A 77 0.84 2.35 26.55
N HIS A 78 2.02 2.97 26.48
CA HIS A 78 2.27 4.31 27.00
C HIS A 78 2.04 5.43 25.98
N PHE A 79 1.53 5.10 24.77
CA PHE A 79 1.21 6.05 23.68
C PHE A 79 -0.30 6.07 23.38
N PRO A 80 -1.14 6.54 24.32
CA PRO A 80 -2.59 6.40 24.25
C PRO A 80 -3.31 7.48 23.44
N LEU A 81 -2.58 8.47 22.89
CA LEU A 81 -3.20 9.65 22.28
C LEU A 81 -3.94 9.32 20.99
N VAL A 82 -5.08 9.99 20.80
CA VAL A 82 -5.84 9.89 19.56
C VAL A 82 -5.19 10.72 18.44
N VAL A 83 -5.49 10.36 17.21
CA VAL A 83 -5.07 11.08 15.99
C VAL A 83 -5.63 12.51 15.97
N TRP A 84 -6.84 12.68 16.48
CA TRP A 84 -7.59 13.95 16.51
C TRP A 84 -7.09 14.86 17.62
N GLN A 85 -5.92 15.46 17.41
CA GLN A 85 -5.20 16.34 18.33
C GLN A 85 -4.72 17.60 17.62
N THR A 86 -3.78 18.37 18.21
CA THR A 86 -3.16 19.50 17.48
C THR A 86 -2.54 19.04 16.17
N GLY A 87 -2.77 19.78 15.11
CA GLY A 87 -2.39 19.39 13.77
C GLY A 87 -0.88 19.30 13.50
N SER A 88 -0.05 19.90 14.34
CA SER A 88 1.42 19.73 14.32
C SER A 88 1.87 18.39 14.93
N GLY A 89 1.02 17.74 15.74
CA GLY A 89 1.36 16.54 16.50
C GLY A 89 2.15 16.81 17.80
N THR A 90 2.09 18.02 18.32
CA THR A 90 2.87 18.42 19.51
C THR A 90 2.57 17.55 20.72
N GLN A 91 1.31 17.18 20.97
CA GLN A 91 1.00 16.31 22.09
C GLN A 91 1.66 14.93 21.96
N SER A 92 1.71 14.37 20.76
CA SER A 92 2.41 13.09 20.52
C SER A 92 3.92 13.22 20.72
N ASN A 93 4.58 14.26 20.18
CA ASN A 93 6.00 14.47 20.45
C ASN A 93 6.29 14.62 21.94
N MET A 94 5.44 15.35 22.67
CA MET A 94 5.56 15.47 24.13
C MET A 94 5.34 14.12 24.83
N ASN A 95 4.41 13.30 24.36
CA ASN A 95 4.19 11.96 24.89
C ASN A 95 5.46 11.10 24.74
N PHE A 96 6.12 11.10 23.57
CA PHE A 96 7.40 10.39 23.38
C PHE A 96 8.48 10.94 24.31
N ASN A 97 8.58 12.27 24.43
CA ASN A 97 9.57 12.89 25.33
C ASN A 97 9.33 12.49 26.80
N GLU A 98 8.07 12.49 27.26
CA GLU A 98 7.70 12.11 28.63
C GLU A 98 7.99 10.64 28.90
N VAL A 99 7.57 9.72 28.00
CA VAL A 99 7.78 8.27 28.15
C VAL A 99 9.27 7.93 28.19
N ILE A 100 10.05 8.41 27.22
CA ILE A 100 11.49 8.15 27.16
C ILE A 100 12.22 8.76 28.36
N SER A 101 11.85 9.99 28.75
CA SER A 101 12.45 10.66 29.93
C SER A 101 12.16 9.87 31.21
N ASN A 102 10.90 9.51 31.47
CA ASN A 102 10.55 8.79 32.69
C ASN A 102 11.17 7.39 32.74
N ARG A 103 11.21 6.67 31.60
CA ARG A 103 11.89 5.38 31.56
C ARG A 103 13.39 5.50 31.81
N ALA A 104 14.06 6.49 31.24
CA ALA A 104 15.46 6.79 31.49
C ALA A 104 15.72 7.19 32.96
N ILE A 105 14.82 7.96 33.56
CA ILE A 105 14.90 8.33 35.01
C ILE A 105 14.85 7.06 35.86
N GLU A 106 13.93 6.14 35.60
CA GLU A 106 13.83 4.88 36.35
C GLU A 106 15.07 4.02 36.19
N MET A 107 15.64 3.89 34.98
CA MET A 107 16.91 3.17 34.72
C MET A 107 18.07 3.77 35.50
N LEU A 108 18.04 5.06 35.75
CA LEU A 108 19.05 5.78 36.53
C LEU A 108 18.78 5.81 38.05
N GLY A 109 17.66 5.16 38.50
CA GLY A 109 17.29 5.09 39.93
C GLY A 109 16.65 6.39 40.44
N GLY A 110 16.11 7.24 39.57
CA GLY A 110 15.41 8.47 39.94
C GLY A 110 13.90 8.24 40.15
N GLU A 111 13.21 9.30 40.57
CA GLU A 111 11.76 9.31 40.82
C GLU A 111 10.99 9.68 39.54
N LEU A 112 10.01 8.87 39.15
CA LEU A 112 9.16 9.12 37.97
C LEU A 112 8.45 10.49 38.08
N GLY A 113 8.41 11.22 36.98
CA GLY A 113 7.78 12.54 36.91
C GLY A 113 8.62 13.69 37.47
N SER A 114 9.75 13.39 38.14
CA SER A 114 10.64 14.41 38.73
C SER A 114 11.35 15.29 37.71
N LYS A 115 11.48 14.81 36.45
CA LYS A 115 12.29 15.41 35.39
C LYS A 115 13.81 15.47 35.73
N ASN A 116 14.24 14.67 36.66
CA ASN A 116 15.63 14.60 37.12
C ASN A 116 16.04 13.13 37.30
N PRO A 117 17.19 12.67 36.77
CA PRO A 117 18.21 13.46 36.07
C PRO A 117 17.92 13.73 34.58
N VAL A 118 16.88 13.15 33.95
CA VAL A 118 16.55 13.33 32.55
C VAL A 118 15.33 14.25 32.41
N HIS A 119 15.48 15.38 31.71
CA HIS A 119 14.38 16.29 31.43
C HIS A 119 13.79 16.04 30.01
N PRO A 120 12.46 15.93 29.87
CA PRO A 120 11.85 15.58 28.56
C PRO A 120 12.14 16.62 27.47
N ASN A 121 12.16 17.91 27.79
CA ASN A 121 12.41 18.96 26.80
C ASN A 121 13.90 19.27 26.64
N ASP A 122 14.64 19.37 27.74
CA ASP A 122 16.03 19.87 27.70
C ASP A 122 17.01 18.77 27.25
N HIS A 123 16.70 17.50 27.48
CA HIS A 123 17.55 16.36 27.13
C HIS A 123 16.96 15.53 25.98
N VAL A 124 15.73 14.96 26.12
CA VAL A 124 15.13 14.07 25.08
C VAL A 124 14.81 14.85 23.81
N ASN A 125 14.35 16.09 23.94
CA ASN A 125 13.96 16.95 22.81
C ASN A 125 15.05 17.98 22.43
N MET A 126 16.28 17.82 22.91
CA MET A 126 17.39 18.77 22.68
C MET A 126 17.64 18.98 21.18
N GLY A 127 17.66 20.25 20.74
CA GLY A 127 17.86 20.65 19.34
C GLY A 127 16.70 20.33 18.40
N GLN A 128 15.52 20.02 18.92
CA GLN A 128 14.35 19.57 18.16
C GLN A 128 13.13 20.46 18.38
N SER A 129 12.22 20.43 17.43
CA SER A 129 10.83 20.90 17.57
C SER A 129 9.87 19.80 17.10
N THR A 130 8.62 19.81 17.53
CA THR A 130 7.61 18.92 16.92
C THR A 130 7.50 19.19 15.42
N ASN A 131 7.73 20.42 15.00
CA ASN A 131 7.54 20.85 13.63
C ASN A 131 8.49 20.13 12.64
N ASP A 132 9.69 19.76 13.08
CA ASP A 132 10.64 18.96 12.29
C ASP A 132 10.62 17.47 12.67
N THR A 133 10.33 17.10 13.94
CA THR A 133 10.33 15.69 14.36
C THR A 133 9.14 14.91 13.81
N PHE A 134 7.93 15.48 13.80
CA PHE A 134 6.74 14.75 13.38
C PHE A 134 6.77 14.36 11.87
N PRO A 135 7.08 15.28 10.92
CA PRO A 135 7.23 14.90 9.52
C PRO A 135 8.39 13.93 9.29
N THR A 136 9.49 14.09 10.02
CA THR A 136 10.61 13.13 9.99
C THR A 136 10.15 11.73 10.41
N ALA A 137 9.37 11.60 11.48
CA ALA A 137 8.83 10.33 11.94
C ALA A 137 7.84 9.72 10.92
N ILE A 138 7.00 10.53 10.26
CA ILE A 138 6.12 10.06 9.18
C ILE A 138 6.94 9.44 8.04
N ASN A 139 7.98 10.15 7.59
CA ASN A 139 8.81 9.68 6.48
C ASN A 139 9.55 8.38 6.86
N ILE A 140 10.15 8.30 8.05
CA ILE A 140 10.80 7.06 8.53
C ILE A 140 9.80 5.91 8.55
N ALA A 141 8.62 6.09 9.15
CA ALA A 141 7.60 5.06 9.27
C ALA A 141 7.11 4.57 7.89
N ALA A 142 6.84 5.50 6.98
CA ALA A 142 6.35 5.18 5.64
C ALA A 142 7.41 4.44 4.81
N VAL A 143 8.66 4.92 4.82
CA VAL A 143 9.76 4.30 4.06
C VAL A 143 10.08 2.91 4.59
N GLU A 144 10.20 2.72 5.93
CA GLU A 144 10.42 1.39 6.53
C GLU A 144 9.29 0.42 6.17
N ALA A 145 8.04 0.83 6.35
CA ALA A 145 6.88 -0.03 6.09
C ALA A 145 6.75 -0.40 4.60
N VAL A 146 6.96 0.55 3.70
CA VAL A 146 6.90 0.29 2.26
C VAL A 146 8.04 -0.61 1.81
N THR A 147 9.28 -0.31 2.23
CA THR A 147 10.47 -1.05 1.76
C THR A 147 10.54 -2.45 2.34
N ASN A 148 10.27 -2.59 3.64
CA ASN A 148 10.50 -3.85 4.35
C ASN A 148 9.27 -4.77 4.38
N GLN A 149 8.06 -4.24 4.11
CA GLN A 149 6.82 -5.01 4.20
C GLN A 149 6.05 -4.99 2.87
N PHE A 150 5.64 -3.82 2.38
CA PHE A 150 4.72 -3.74 1.24
C PHE A 150 5.34 -4.20 -0.09
N ILE A 151 6.51 -3.68 -0.46
CA ILE A 151 7.19 -4.08 -1.72
C ILE A 151 7.43 -5.59 -1.78
N PRO A 152 7.94 -6.26 -0.75
CA PRO A 152 8.08 -7.71 -0.75
C PRO A 152 6.77 -8.46 -0.99
N GLU A 153 5.68 -8.09 -0.34
CA GLU A 153 4.39 -8.78 -0.52
C GLU A 153 3.77 -8.50 -1.90
N LEU A 154 3.91 -7.28 -2.41
CA LEU A 154 3.48 -6.95 -3.77
C LEU A 154 4.26 -7.75 -4.83
N GLN A 155 5.56 -7.94 -4.62
CA GLN A 155 6.41 -8.74 -5.49
C GLN A 155 6.04 -10.22 -5.43
N LYS A 156 5.77 -10.79 -4.26
CA LYS A 156 5.29 -12.17 -4.12
C LYS A 156 3.97 -12.39 -4.86
N LEU A 157 3.03 -11.45 -4.74
CA LEU A 157 1.76 -11.52 -5.48
C LEU A 157 1.99 -11.43 -6.99
N ARG A 158 2.86 -10.51 -7.46
CA ARG A 158 3.26 -10.41 -8.87
C ARG A 158 3.84 -11.74 -9.38
N ASP A 159 4.74 -12.36 -8.61
CA ASP A 159 5.39 -13.61 -9.00
C ASP A 159 4.41 -14.79 -9.05
N SER A 160 3.44 -14.82 -8.14
CA SER A 160 2.34 -15.79 -8.18
C SER A 160 1.47 -15.63 -9.43
N LEU A 161 1.12 -14.39 -9.79
CA LEU A 161 0.38 -14.10 -11.03
C LEU A 161 1.20 -14.47 -12.28
N GLN A 162 2.50 -14.21 -12.28
CA GLN A 162 3.40 -14.61 -13.37
C GLN A 162 3.47 -16.13 -13.50
N LYS A 163 3.58 -16.86 -12.39
CA LYS A 163 3.53 -18.33 -12.40
C LYS A 163 2.24 -18.85 -13.01
N LYS A 164 1.10 -18.24 -12.69
CA LYS A 164 -0.20 -18.57 -13.31
C LYS A 164 -0.23 -18.21 -14.80
N ALA A 165 0.39 -17.11 -15.20
CA ALA A 165 0.53 -16.75 -16.62
C ALA A 165 1.31 -17.83 -17.39
N ASP A 166 2.40 -18.33 -16.83
CA ASP A 166 3.21 -19.38 -17.45
C ASP A 166 2.48 -20.73 -17.48
N GLU A 167 1.76 -21.09 -16.41
CA GLU A 167 0.95 -22.31 -16.28
C GLU A 167 -0.18 -22.34 -17.34
N PHE A 168 -0.79 -21.20 -17.61
CA PHE A 168 -1.96 -21.07 -18.49
C PHE A 168 -1.65 -20.59 -19.91
N ASP A 169 -0.38 -20.49 -20.32
CA ASP A 169 0.00 -19.91 -21.63
C ASP A 169 -0.59 -20.67 -22.82
N SER A 170 -0.78 -21.98 -22.70
CA SER A 170 -1.35 -22.81 -23.76
C SER A 170 -2.88 -22.85 -23.78
N ILE A 171 -3.57 -22.31 -22.77
CA ILE A 171 -5.02 -22.39 -22.67
C ILE A 171 -5.65 -21.21 -23.42
N VAL A 172 -6.12 -21.47 -24.63
CA VAL A 172 -6.79 -20.46 -25.47
C VAL A 172 -8.24 -20.27 -25.02
N LYS A 173 -8.62 -19.02 -24.81
CA LYS A 173 -9.95 -18.64 -24.33
C LYS A 173 -10.54 -17.50 -25.14
N LEU A 174 -11.82 -17.26 -24.95
CA LEU A 174 -12.50 -16.08 -25.46
C LEU A 174 -12.02 -14.82 -24.76
N GLY A 175 -11.56 -13.81 -25.51
CA GLY A 175 -11.33 -12.47 -25.01
C GLY A 175 -12.62 -11.70 -24.79
N ARG A 176 -12.62 -10.71 -23.90
CA ARG A 176 -13.77 -9.84 -23.66
C ARG A 176 -13.35 -8.38 -23.63
N THR A 177 -14.04 -7.55 -24.41
CA THR A 177 -13.97 -6.08 -24.35
C THR A 177 -15.38 -5.54 -24.13
N HIS A 178 -15.56 -4.54 -23.28
CA HIS A 178 -16.88 -4.05 -22.88
C HIS A 178 -17.78 -5.13 -22.21
N LEU A 179 -17.18 -6.18 -21.65
CA LEU A 179 -17.85 -7.42 -21.20
C LEU A 179 -18.58 -8.17 -22.34
N GLN A 180 -18.29 -7.83 -23.59
CA GLN A 180 -18.80 -8.54 -24.78
C GLN A 180 -17.72 -9.46 -25.35
N ASP A 181 -18.16 -10.48 -26.05
CA ASP A 181 -17.29 -11.44 -26.73
C ASP A 181 -16.36 -10.72 -27.70
N ALA A 182 -15.08 -11.08 -27.66
CA ALA A 182 -14.04 -10.53 -28.52
C ALA A 182 -13.19 -11.67 -29.13
N THR A 183 -12.10 -11.30 -29.79
CA THR A 183 -11.17 -12.28 -30.36
C THR A 183 -10.43 -13.07 -29.28
N PRO A 184 -9.96 -14.28 -29.61
CA PRO A 184 -9.23 -15.11 -28.66
C PRO A 184 -7.92 -14.50 -28.12
N LEU A 185 -7.55 -14.92 -26.92
CA LEU A 185 -6.22 -14.80 -26.32
C LEU A 185 -5.96 -16.05 -25.47
N SER A 186 -4.76 -16.22 -24.95
CA SER A 186 -4.56 -17.26 -23.92
C SER A 186 -4.90 -16.73 -22.51
N LEU A 187 -5.33 -17.62 -21.63
CA LEU A 187 -5.51 -17.30 -20.20
C LEU A 187 -4.19 -16.81 -19.58
N GLY A 188 -3.07 -17.39 -20.03
CA GLY A 188 -1.75 -16.93 -19.63
C GLY A 188 -1.43 -15.51 -20.04
N GLN A 189 -1.82 -15.10 -21.28
CA GLN A 189 -1.67 -13.70 -21.71
C GLN A 189 -2.50 -12.74 -20.85
N GLU A 190 -3.70 -13.13 -20.43
CA GLU A 190 -4.53 -12.33 -19.53
C GLU A 190 -3.85 -12.14 -18.17
N PHE A 191 -3.35 -13.21 -17.55
CA PHE A 191 -2.62 -13.16 -16.28
C PHE A 191 -1.28 -12.42 -16.37
N SER A 192 -0.58 -12.51 -17.50
CA SER A 192 0.66 -11.75 -17.73
C SER A 192 0.44 -10.23 -17.66
N GLY A 193 -0.71 -9.77 -18.12
CA GLY A 193 -1.13 -8.36 -17.99
C GLY A 193 -1.27 -7.93 -16.52
N TYR A 194 -1.77 -8.81 -15.66
CA TYR A 194 -1.88 -8.55 -14.22
C TYR A 194 -0.50 -8.47 -13.56
N ALA A 195 0.39 -9.42 -13.83
CA ALA A 195 1.77 -9.42 -13.32
C ALA A 195 2.53 -8.17 -13.76
N SER A 196 2.40 -7.77 -15.03
CA SER A 196 3.02 -6.57 -15.57
C SER A 196 2.53 -5.29 -14.87
N ALA A 197 1.23 -5.19 -14.60
CA ALA A 197 0.66 -4.03 -13.88
C ALA A 197 1.27 -3.86 -12.49
N LEU A 198 1.49 -4.96 -11.75
CA LEU A 198 2.12 -4.92 -10.42
C LEU A 198 3.63 -4.64 -10.49
N SER A 199 4.33 -5.12 -11.51
CA SER A 199 5.74 -4.76 -11.76
C SER A 199 5.91 -3.25 -11.97
N HIS A 200 5.07 -2.65 -12.79
CA HIS A 200 5.05 -1.20 -12.97
C HIS A 200 4.63 -0.46 -11.70
N GLY A 201 3.72 -1.06 -10.92
CA GLY A 201 3.31 -0.55 -9.61
C GLY A 201 4.48 -0.44 -8.64
N THR A 202 5.28 -1.51 -8.50
CA THR A 202 6.50 -1.51 -7.69
C THR A 202 7.45 -0.39 -8.10
N SER A 203 7.74 -0.25 -9.40
CA SER A 203 8.63 0.79 -9.89
C SER A 203 8.12 2.22 -9.62
N ARG A 204 6.80 2.45 -9.63
CA ARG A 204 6.23 3.76 -9.27
C ARG A 204 6.44 4.07 -7.79
N ILE A 205 6.24 3.07 -6.93
CA ILE A 205 6.44 3.22 -5.47
C ILE A 205 7.91 3.50 -5.17
N GLU A 206 8.85 2.73 -5.74
CA GLU A 206 10.28 2.95 -5.56
C GLU A 206 10.71 4.37 -5.91
N LYS A 207 10.19 4.92 -7.00
CA LYS A 207 10.45 6.33 -7.40
C LYS A 207 9.86 7.35 -6.42
N ALA A 208 8.67 7.10 -5.89
CA ALA A 208 8.05 8.00 -4.92
C ALA A 208 8.77 7.98 -3.57
N LEU A 209 9.49 6.91 -3.23
CA LEU A 209 10.30 6.84 -2.01
C LEU A 209 11.50 7.80 -2.04
N ASP A 210 12.03 8.18 -3.20
CA ASP A 210 13.20 9.05 -3.30
C ASP A 210 13.02 10.37 -2.54
N HIS A 211 11.83 11.00 -2.65
CA HIS A 211 11.51 12.22 -1.91
C HIS A 211 11.17 11.95 -0.43
N CYS A 212 10.69 10.75 -0.10
CA CYS A 212 10.41 10.38 1.30
C CYS A 212 11.69 10.16 2.14
N HIS A 213 12.85 9.94 1.49
CA HIS A 213 14.12 9.85 2.18
C HIS A 213 14.63 11.20 2.71
N GLU A 214 14.07 12.32 2.27
CA GLU A 214 14.44 13.65 2.75
C GLU A 214 13.75 13.97 4.08
N LEU A 215 14.54 14.29 5.10
CA LEU A 215 14.05 14.50 6.45
C LEU A 215 14.04 15.98 6.83
N ALA A 216 12.92 16.43 7.41
CA ALA A 216 12.73 17.78 7.91
C ALA A 216 13.62 18.10 9.14
N MET A 217 14.16 17.06 9.78
CA MET A 217 14.95 17.16 11.00
C MET A 217 16.09 18.17 10.89
N GLY A 218 16.24 19.01 11.91
CA GLY A 218 17.18 20.13 11.94
C GLY A 218 16.55 21.48 11.53
N GLY A 219 15.32 21.51 10.99
CA GLY A 219 14.60 22.75 10.70
C GLY A 219 14.06 23.45 11.94
N THR A 220 13.88 22.71 13.01
CA THR A 220 13.30 23.15 14.29
C THR A 220 11.94 23.84 14.13
N ALA A 221 11.76 25.05 14.65
CA ALA A 221 10.45 25.69 14.76
C ALA A 221 9.85 26.13 13.41
N VAL A 222 10.66 26.72 12.51
CA VAL A 222 10.20 27.33 11.25
C VAL A 222 11.10 27.05 10.05
N GLY A 223 12.13 26.19 10.19
CA GLY A 223 13.07 25.86 9.14
C GLY A 223 14.48 26.48 9.29
N THR A 224 14.67 27.39 10.26
CA THR A 224 15.94 28.09 10.46
C THR A 224 16.96 27.36 11.30
N GLY A 225 16.57 26.25 11.96
CA GLY A 225 17.44 25.50 12.84
C GLY A 225 17.75 26.18 14.18
N ILE A 226 16.91 27.10 14.65
CA ILE A 226 17.13 27.78 15.91
C ILE A 226 17.24 26.79 17.08
N ASN A 227 18.16 27.02 17.99
CA ASN A 227 18.49 26.18 19.15
C ASN A 227 19.06 24.79 18.81
N SER A 228 19.45 24.55 17.56
CA SER A 228 20.31 23.43 17.17
C SER A 228 21.72 23.94 16.84
N PHE A 229 22.60 23.08 16.34
CA PHE A 229 23.92 23.47 15.87
C PHE A 229 24.09 23.14 14.38
N GLU A 230 25.05 23.79 13.75
CA GLU A 230 25.34 23.57 12.31
C GLU A 230 25.66 22.09 12.04
N GLY A 231 25.03 21.49 11.04
CA GLY A 231 25.18 20.07 10.70
C GLY A 231 24.31 19.12 11.51
N PHE A 232 23.49 19.60 12.46
CA PHE A 232 22.66 18.72 13.30
C PHE A 232 21.70 17.86 12.45
N GLY A 233 21.02 18.46 11.47
CA GLY A 233 20.06 17.74 10.60
C GLY A 233 20.73 16.66 9.77
N GLU A 234 21.91 16.94 9.22
CA GLU A 234 22.72 16.01 8.44
C GLU A 234 23.20 14.82 9.27
N LEU A 235 23.69 15.11 10.50
CA LEU A 235 24.18 14.07 11.41
C LEU A 235 23.05 13.17 11.90
N VAL A 236 21.88 13.73 12.23
CA VAL A 236 20.70 12.92 12.64
C VAL A 236 20.18 12.08 11.48
N ALA A 237 20.11 12.62 10.26
CA ALA A 237 19.68 11.86 9.10
C ALA A 237 20.65 10.69 8.80
N LYS A 238 21.96 10.91 8.95
CA LYS A 238 22.99 9.87 8.83
C LYS A 238 22.80 8.78 9.88
N GLU A 239 22.63 9.16 11.14
CA GLU A 239 22.40 8.20 12.24
C GLU A 239 21.12 7.38 12.01
N ILE A 240 20.04 8.01 11.54
CA ILE A 240 18.81 7.32 11.16
C ILE A 240 19.07 6.32 10.02
N SER A 241 19.88 6.70 9.02
CA SER A 241 20.26 5.78 7.94
C SER A 241 21.04 4.57 8.46
N GLU A 242 21.95 4.77 9.41
CA GLU A 242 22.72 3.67 10.02
C GLU A 242 21.82 2.74 10.85
N LEU A 243 20.86 3.30 11.60
CA LEU A 243 19.92 2.53 12.42
C LEU A 243 18.91 1.72 11.62
N THR A 244 18.51 2.23 10.45
CA THR A 244 17.46 1.61 9.61
C THR A 244 18.00 0.81 8.44
N GLY A 245 19.24 1.06 8.02
CA GLY A 245 19.81 0.54 6.78
C GLY A 245 19.21 1.17 5.52
N LEU A 246 18.46 2.29 5.62
CA LEU A 246 17.78 2.97 4.53
C LEU A 246 18.45 4.33 4.25
N PRO A 247 18.44 4.83 2.98
CA PRO A 247 19.26 5.97 2.57
C PRO A 247 18.63 7.33 2.91
N PHE A 248 18.30 7.55 4.18
CA PHE A 248 17.78 8.82 4.63
C PHE A 248 18.84 9.93 4.54
N LYS A 249 18.41 11.12 4.18
CA LYS A 249 19.22 12.32 4.06
C LYS A 249 18.49 13.54 4.61
N THR A 250 19.23 14.60 4.93
CA THR A 250 18.62 15.86 5.32
C THR A 250 17.91 16.50 4.13
N ALA A 251 16.71 17.07 4.33
CA ALA A 251 15.99 17.78 3.28
C ALA A 251 16.82 19.00 2.82
N GLU A 252 16.87 19.21 1.51
CA GLU A 252 17.59 20.34 0.91
C GLU A 252 17.04 21.68 1.37
N ASN A 253 15.71 21.76 1.51
CA ASN A 253 15.01 22.95 1.98
C ASN A 253 14.11 22.64 3.18
N LYS A 254 14.51 23.14 4.37
CA LYS A 254 13.76 22.91 5.61
C LYS A 254 12.44 23.68 5.68
N PHE A 255 12.30 24.78 4.94
CA PHE A 255 11.06 25.55 4.90
C PHE A 255 9.97 24.81 4.14
N GLU A 256 10.31 24.18 3.01
CA GLU A 256 9.42 23.29 2.26
C GLU A 256 9.04 22.09 3.11
N ALA A 257 10.03 21.41 3.70
CA ALA A 257 9.82 20.19 4.50
C ALA A 257 8.96 20.41 5.76
N LEU A 258 8.90 21.64 6.30
CA LEU A 258 8.01 22.00 7.41
C LEU A 258 6.64 22.53 6.93
N GLY A 259 6.61 23.29 5.85
CA GLY A 259 5.38 23.89 5.32
C GLY A 259 4.50 22.93 4.55
N GLY A 260 5.10 21.93 3.90
CA GLY A 260 4.44 20.93 3.07
C GLY A 260 4.46 19.52 3.66
N GLN A 261 3.94 18.56 2.89
CA GLN A 261 4.06 17.11 3.10
C GLN A 261 3.99 16.38 1.75
N ASP A 262 4.57 16.99 0.71
CA ASP A 262 4.40 16.61 -0.69
C ASP A 262 4.95 15.22 -0.99
N SER A 263 6.06 14.82 -0.34
CA SER A 263 6.62 13.46 -0.47
C SER A 263 5.64 12.35 -0.08
N ILE A 264 4.85 12.57 0.97
CA ILE A 264 3.83 11.59 1.42
C ILE A 264 2.59 11.65 0.51
N VAL A 265 2.23 12.81 -0.01
CA VAL A 265 1.14 12.95 -1.01
C VAL A 265 1.52 12.20 -2.30
N GLU A 266 2.76 12.32 -2.78
CA GLU A 266 3.28 11.58 -3.93
C GLU A 266 3.25 10.07 -3.69
N LEU A 267 3.78 9.61 -2.57
CA LEU A 267 3.75 8.20 -2.18
C LEU A 267 2.32 7.67 -2.11
N SER A 268 1.40 8.41 -1.51
CA SER A 268 -0.02 8.06 -1.44
C SER A 268 -0.64 7.91 -2.83
N GLY A 269 -0.32 8.80 -3.78
CA GLY A 269 -0.75 8.73 -5.17
C GLY A 269 -0.21 7.47 -5.88
N ALA A 270 1.03 7.07 -5.60
CA ALA A 270 1.62 5.83 -6.11
C ALA A 270 0.90 4.59 -5.54
N LEU A 271 0.64 4.56 -4.23
CA LEU A 271 -0.13 3.49 -3.56
C LEU A 271 -1.56 3.40 -4.11
N LYS A 272 -2.25 4.53 -4.32
CA LYS A 272 -3.56 4.58 -4.97
C LYS A 272 -3.52 3.98 -6.39
N THR A 273 -2.48 4.25 -7.16
CA THR A 273 -2.33 3.70 -8.51
C THR A 273 -2.22 2.16 -8.46
N VAL A 274 -1.46 1.62 -7.50
CA VAL A 274 -1.37 0.17 -7.27
C VAL A 274 -2.72 -0.39 -6.80
N ALA A 275 -3.41 0.30 -5.89
CA ALA A 275 -4.76 -0.09 -5.46
C ALA A 275 -5.74 -0.15 -6.65
N GLY A 276 -5.65 0.78 -7.61
CA GLY A 276 -6.43 0.74 -8.85
C GLY A 276 -6.15 -0.52 -9.69
N SER A 277 -4.87 -0.92 -9.81
CA SER A 277 -4.48 -2.15 -10.49
C SER A 277 -4.99 -3.40 -9.77
N LEU A 278 -4.83 -3.48 -8.46
CA LEU A 278 -5.31 -4.59 -7.63
C LEU A 278 -6.86 -4.70 -7.66
N PHE A 279 -7.56 -3.57 -7.65
CA PHE A 279 -9.01 -3.51 -7.77
C PHE A 279 -9.48 -4.14 -9.09
N LYS A 280 -8.82 -3.78 -10.20
CA LYS A 280 -9.12 -4.34 -11.53
C LYS A 280 -8.83 -5.83 -11.57
N ILE A 281 -7.68 -6.28 -11.09
CA ILE A 281 -7.26 -7.69 -11.06
C ILE A 281 -8.28 -8.52 -10.26
N ALA A 282 -8.62 -8.08 -9.06
CA ALA A 282 -9.58 -8.78 -8.20
C ALA A 282 -10.98 -8.87 -8.84
N ASN A 283 -11.44 -7.81 -9.53
CA ASN A 283 -12.72 -7.84 -10.25
C ASN A 283 -12.69 -8.79 -11.45
N ASP A 284 -11.62 -8.81 -12.25
CA ASP A 284 -11.51 -9.72 -13.37
C ASP A 284 -11.52 -11.18 -12.90
N ILE A 285 -10.74 -11.52 -11.88
CA ILE A 285 -10.72 -12.87 -11.29
C ILE A 285 -12.12 -13.24 -10.78
N ARG A 286 -12.82 -12.33 -10.10
CA ARG A 286 -14.18 -12.53 -9.62
C ARG A 286 -15.18 -12.78 -10.77
N TRP A 287 -15.06 -12.04 -11.89
CA TRP A 287 -15.87 -12.24 -13.07
C TRP A 287 -15.59 -13.60 -13.73
N LEU A 288 -14.31 -13.94 -13.92
CA LEU A 288 -13.92 -15.22 -14.53
C LEU A 288 -14.40 -16.42 -13.72
N ALA A 289 -14.42 -16.30 -12.38
CA ALA A 289 -14.88 -17.34 -11.46
C ALA A 289 -16.40 -17.35 -11.23
N SER A 290 -17.16 -16.42 -11.82
CA SER A 290 -18.59 -16.27 -11.56
C SER A 290 -19.42 -17.48 -11.99
N GLY A 291 -20.41 -17.83 -11.18
CA GLY A 291 -21.33 -18.94 -11.49
C GLY A 291 -21.31 -20.03 -10.39
N PRO A 292 -20.83 -21.25 -10.62
CA PRO A 292 -20.04 -21.74 -11.78
C PRO A 292 -20.87 -22.12 -13.04
N ARG A 293 -22.18 -22.39 -12.90
CA ARG A 293 -22.99 -22.87 -14.02
C ARG A 293 -23.69 -21.75 -14.78
N SER A 294 -24.13 -20.70 -14.10
CA SER A 294 -24.93 -19.59 -14.67
C SER A 294 -24.14 -18.28 -14.80
N GLY A 295 -22.83 -18.34 -14.75
CA GLY A 295 -21.91 -17.23 -14.95
C GLY A 295 -20.82 -17.57 -15.98
N ILE A 296 -19.68 -16.84 -15.93
CA ILE A 296 -18.58 -17.09 -16.85
C ILE A 296 -17.94 -18.45 -16.55
N GLY A 297 -17.49 -18.68 -15.33
CA GLY A 297 -17.03 -19.99 -14.85
C GLY A 297 -15.77 -20.52 -15.53
N GLU A 298 -14.88 -19.65 -16.06
CA GLU A 298 -13.66 -20.05 -16.78
C GLU A 298 -12.50 -20.41 -15.87
N ILE A 299 -12.55 -19.93 -14.60
CA ILE A 299 -11.58 -20.32 -13.56
C ILE A 299 -12.32 -20.77 -12.31
N LEU A 300 -11.62 -21.55 -11.48
CA LEU A 300 -12.04 -21.94 -10.16
C LEU A 300 -11.14 -21.22 -9.13
N VAL A 301 -11.75 -20.69 -8.09
CA VAL A 301 -11.02 -20.09 -6.94
C VAL A 301 -11.15 -21.00 -5.72
N PRO A 302 -10.19 -20.99 -4.78
CA PRO A 302 -10.26 -21.79 -3.56
C PRO A 302 -11.53 -21.56 -2.75
N ALA A 303 -12.09 -22.64 -2.20
CA ALA A 303 -13.22 -22.61 -1.30
C ALA A 303 -12.68 -22.47 0.15
N ASN A 304 -12.52 -21.24 0.61
CA ASN A 304 -11.92 -20.97 1.93
C ASN A 304 -12.94 -21.04 3.06
N GLU A 305 -14.18 -20.57 2.81
CA GLU A 305 -15.25 -20.52 3.81
C GLU A 305 -16.60 -20.91 3.21
N PRO A 306 -17.58 -21.31 4.05
CA PRO A 306 -18.97 -21.47 3.61
C PRO A 306 -19.51 -20.15 3.05
N GLY A 307 -19.92 -20.16 1.78
CA GLY A 307 -20.36 -18.94 1.07
C GLY A 307 -21.77 -18.46 1.45
N SER A 308 -22.56 -19.28 2.17
CA SER A 308 -23.92 -18.91 2.55
C SER A 308 -24.42 -19.79 3.69
N SER A 309 -25.19 -19.20 4.60
CA SER A 309 -25.87 -19.93 5.69
C SER A 309 -27.13 -20.67 5.22
N ILE A 310 -27.68 -20.36 4.04
CA ILE A 310 -28.93 -20.93 3.53
C ILE A 310 -28.81 -21.61 2.17
N MET A 311 -27.66 -21.47 1.48
CA MET A 311 -27.38 -22.10 0.18
C MET A 311 -26.17 -23.05 0.34
N PRO A 312 -26.39 -24.33 0.65
CA PRO A 312 -25.30 -25.28 0.86
C PRO A 312 -24.43 -25.43 -0.39
N GLY A 313 -23.11 -25.46 -0.22
CA GLY A 313 -22.15 -25.63 -1.32
C GLY A 313 -21.86 -24.36 -2.14
N LYS A 314 -22.43 -23.21 -1.78
CA LYS A 314 -22.10 -21.94 -2.43
C LYS A 314 -20.70 -21.48 -2.01
N VAL A 315 -19.84 -21.20 -2.97
CA VAL A 315 -18.50 -20.61 -2.78
C VAL A 315 -18.53 -19.16 -3.29
N ASN A 316 -18.08 -18.23 -2.46
CA ASN A 316 -17.95 -16.82 -2.82
C ASN A 316 -16.50 -16.45 -3.07
N PRO A 317 -16.20 -15.47 -3.94
CA PRO A 317 -14.84 -14.97 -4.18
C PRO A 317 -14.42 -13.98 -3.08
N THR A 318 -14.41 -14.43 -1.81
CA THR A 318 -14.28 -13.59 -0.62
C THR A 318 -12.98 -12.79 -0.60
N GLN A 319 -11.89 -13.37 -1.09
CA GLN A 319 -10.60 -12.69 -1.18
C GLN A 319 -10.62 -11.55 -2.20
N CYS A 320 -11.33 -11.72 -3.32
CA CYS A 320 -11.54 -10.63 -4.27
C CYS A 320 -12.35 -9.47 -3.67
N GLU A 321 -13.36 -9.79 -2.87
CA GLU A 321 -14.18 -8.79 -2.19
C GLU A 321 -13.36 -8.03 -1.15
N ALA A 322 -12.58 -8.73 -0.32
CA ALA A 322 -11.67 -8.12 0.66
C ALA A 322 -10.67 -7.18 -0.02
N MET A 323 -10.01 -7.63 -1.10
CA MET A 323 -9.08 -6.82 -1.88
C MET A 323 -9.74 -5.55 -2.40
N THR A 324 -10.94 -5.65 -2.98
CA THR A 324 -11.64 -4.45 -3.51
C THR A 324 -12.06 -3.48 -2.41
N MET A 325 -12.43 -3.95 -1.22
CA MET A 325 -12.71 -3.10 -0.06
C MET A 325 -11.46 -2.37 0.42
N VAL A 326 -10.33 -3.07 0.53
CA VAL A 326 -9.03 -2.46 0.87
C VAL A 326 -8.65 -1.39 -0.14
N CYS A 327 -8.73 -1.68 -1.44
CA CYS A 327 -8.44 -0.70 -2.49
C CYS A 327 -9.34 0.56 -2.38
N THR A 328 -10.61 0.37 -2.08
CA THR A 328 -11.56 1.48 -1.88
C THR A 328 -11.16 2.35 -0.70
N GLN A 329 -10.75 1.74 0.43
CA GLN A 329 -10.27 2.46 1.61
C GLN A 329 -9.01 3.26 1.29
N VAL A 330 -8.05 2.67 0.58
CA VAL A 330 -6.80 3.34 0.16
C VAL A 330 -7.08 4.56 -0.73
N MET A 331 -8.04 4.46 -1.65
CA MET A 331 -8.46 5.60 -2.49
C MET A 331 -9.08 6.73 -1.64
N GLY A 332 -9.85 6.38 -0.61
CA GLY A 332 -10.40 7.34 0.36
C GLY A 332 -9.30 8.02 1.18
N ASN A 333 -8.34 7.23 1.67
CA ASN A 333 -7.19 7.73 2.41
C ASN A 333 -6.33 8.69 1.57
N ASP A 334 -6.10 8.37 0.28
CA ASP A 334 -5.38 9.24 -0.65
C ASP A 334 -6.06 10.61 -0.80
N THR A 335 -7.37 10.64 -0.90
CA THR A 335 -8.13 11.89 -0.92
C THR A 335 -7.90 12.71 0.36
N THR A 336 -7.95 12.05 1.52
CA THR A 336 -7.69 12.68 2.82
C THR A 336 -6.27 13.23 2.88
N ILE A 337 -5.25 12.45 2.47
CA ILE A 337 -3.85 12.84 2.47
C ILE A 337 -3.62 14.03 1.52
N THR A 338 -4.21 14.01 0.32
CA THR A 338 -4.10 15.09 -0.65
C THR A 338 -4.63 16.40 -0.11
N VAL A 339 -5.83 16.40 0.47
CA VAL A 339 -6.46 17.61 1.06
C VAL A 339 -5.64 18.10 2.26
N ALA A 340 -5.21 17.18 3.12
CA ALA A 340 -4.40 17.50 4.30
C ALA A 340 -3.00 18.00 3.91
N GLY A 341 -2.38 17.45 2.88
CA GLY A 341 -1.08 17.92 2.34
C GLY A 341 -1.17 19.36 1.84
N ALA A 342 -2.24 19.70 1.13
CA ALA A 342 -2.51 21.06 0.65
C ALA A 342 -2.87 22.06 1.77
N GLY A 343 -3.13 21.60 3.00
CA GLY A 343 -3.59 22.41 4.12
C GLY A 343 -2.50 23.20 4.85
N GLY A 344 -1.23 23.17 4.41
CA GLY A 344 -0.13 23.92 5.01
C GLY A 344 -0.33 25.44 4.89
N ASN A 345 0.04 26.18 5.95
CA ASN A 345 0.03 27.63 5.93
C ASN A 345 1.40 28.15 6.37
N PHE A 346 2.04 28.96 5.55
CA PHE A 346 3.39 29.50 5.77
C PHE A 346 4.38 28.37 6.10
N GLU A 347 5.00 28.38 7.27
CA GLU A 347 6.10 27.51 7.65
C GLU A 347 5.65 26.19 8.32
N LEU A 348 4.33 25.89 8.35
CA LEU A 348 3.86 24.67 9.01
C LEU A 348 2.60 24.07 8.38
N ASN A 349 2.66 22.78 8.05
CA ASN A 349 1.47 21.98 7.83
C ASN A 349 0.93 21.47 9.19
N VAL A 350 -0.34 21.73 9.46
CA VAL A 350 -1.02 21.37 10.72
C VAL A 350 -2.08 20.28 10.54
N TYR A 351 -1.89 19.37 9.59
CA TYR A 351 -2.73 18.19 9.34
C TYR A 351 -1.94 16.88 9.48
N ARG A 352 -0.76 16.92 10.06
CA ARG A 352 0.19 15.80 10.11
C ARG A 352 -0.32 14.55 10.80
N PRO A 353 -1.05 14.62 11.94
CA PRO A 353 -1.59 13.42 12.56
C PRO A 353 -2.52 12.61 11.63
N VAL A 354 -3.39 13.27 10.88
CA VAL A 354 -4.30 12.58 9.94
C VAL A 354 -3.55 12.06 8.70
N ILE A 355 -2.51 12.76 8.24
CA ILE A 355 -1.64 12.27 7.17
C ILE A 355 -0.91 10.99 7.61
N ALA A 356 -0.27 11.01 8.78
CA ALA A 356 0.43 9.86 9.35
C ALA A 356 -0.46 8.63 9.47
N TYR A 357 -1.64 8.81 10.04
CA TYR A 357 -2.60 7.72 10.24
C TYR A 357 -3.02 7.07 8.91
N ASN A 358 -3.42 7.89 7.93
CA ASN A 358 -3.95 7.40 6.67
C ASN A 358 -2.88 6.76 5.78
N ILE A 359 -1.65 7.30 5.73
CA ILE A 359 -0.58 6.70 4.93
C ILE A 359 -0.17 5.34 5.48
N ILE A 360 0.03 5.22 6.80
CA ILE A 360 0.43 3.97 7.42
C ILE A 360 -0.70 2.94 7.32
N GLN A 361 -1.97 3.34 7.52
CA GLN A 361 -3.11 2.45 7.32
C GLN A 361 -3.15 1.90 5.89
N SER A 362 -2.93 2.76 4.89
CA SER A 362 -2.91 2.35 3.48
C SER A 362 -1.82 1.32 3.19
N ILE A 363 -0.61 1.54 3.70
CA ILE A 363 0.53 0.63 3.53
C ILE A 363 0.22 -0.73 4.17
N ARG A 364 -0.26 -0.75 5.42
CA ARG A 364 -0.61 -2.00 6.13
C ARG A 364 -1.70 -2.77 5.42
N LEU A 365 -2.80 -2.11 5.08
CA LEU A 365 -3.93 -2.76 4.41
C LEU A 365 -3.53 -3.37 3.07
N LEU A 366 -2.70 -2.68 2.27
CA LEU A 366 -2.21 -3.21 1.00
C LEU A 366 -1.24 -4.37 1.22
N THR A 367 -0.37 -4.30 2.22
CA THR A 367 0.56 -5.38 2.58
C THR A 367 -0.20 -6.66 2.93
N ASP A 368 -1.11 -6.56 3.90
CA ASP A 368 -1.89 -7.70 4.39
C ASP A 368 -2.80 -8.28 3.29
N ALA A 369 -3.43 -7.41 2.49
CA ALA A 369 -4.29 -7.83 1.40
C ALA A 369 -3.53 -8.53 0.27
N CYS A 370 -2.31 -8.08 -0.07
CA CYS A 370 -1.48 -8.74 -1.08
C CYS A 370 -1.10 -10.16 -0.65
N ASP A 371 -0.67 -10.36 0.59
CA ASP A 371 -0.34 -11.69 1.12
C ASP A 371 -1.57 -12.60 1.18
N SER A 372 -2.67 -12.11 1.76
CA SER A 372 -3.92 -12.88 1.86
C SER A 372 -4.48 -13.26 0.49
N PHE A 373 -4.53 -12.32 -0.45
CA PHE A 373 -5.03 -12.56 -1.80
C PHE A 373 -4.16 -13.53 -2.58
N ARG A 374 -2.83 -13.44 -2.43
CA ARG A 374 -1.89 -14.42 -3.00
C ARG A 374 -2.15 -15.82 -2.44
N ALA A 375 -2.08 -15.97 -1.12
CA ALA A 375 -2.09 -17.27 -0.45
C ALA A 375 -3.45 -17.98 -0.54
N HIS A 376 -4.54 -17.22 -0.46
CA HIS A 376 -5.90 -17.76 -0.36
C HIS A 376 -6.76 -17.59 -1.63
N CYS A 377 -6.19 -17.01 -2.69
CA CYS A 377 -6.86 -16.90 -3.98
C CYS A 377 -5.92 -17.29 -5.13
N VAL A 378 -4.92 -16.46 -5.45
CA VAL A 378 -4.14 -16.57 -6.68
C VAL A 378 -3.38 -17.90 -6.79
N ASP A 379 -2.71 -18.33 -5.71
CA ASP A 379 -1.93 -19.58 -5.71
C ASP A 379 -2.79 -20.82 -6.02
N GLY A 380 -4.06 -20.79 -5.66
CA GLY A 380 -5.00 -21.90 -5.83
C GLY A 380 -5.97 -21.75 -7.01
N ILE A 381 -5.77 -20.78 -7.91
CA ILE A 381 -6.60 -20.67 -9.13
C ILE A 381 -6.33 -21.85 -10.07
N GLU A 382 -7.42 -22.46 -10.57
CA GLU A 382 -7.39 -23.51 -11.57
C GLU A 382 -8.20 -23.08 -12.81
N ALA A 383 -7.77 -23.51 -13.99
CA ALA A 383 -8.51 -23.29 -15.23
C ALA A 383 -9.66 -24.30 -15.37
N ASN A 384 -10.85 -23.84 -15.74
CA ASN A 384 -11.95 -24.71 -16.13
C ASN A 384 -11.97 -24.85 -17.65
N GLU A 385 -11.11 -25.73 -18.16
CA GLU A 385 -10.88 -25.90 -19.60
C GLU A 385 -12.16 -26.31 -20.36
N GLU A 386 -13.03 -27.12 -19.77
CA GLU A 386 -14.31 -27.49 -20.38
C GLU A 386 -15.15 -26.24 -20.64
N ARG A 387 -15.27 -25.36 -19.65
CA ARG A 387 -16.03 -24.12 -19.77
C ARG A 387 -15.37 -23.12 -20.71
N ILE A 388 -14.04 -23.01 -20.65
CA ILE A 388 -13.25 -22.18 -21.57
C ILE A 388 -13.49 -22.60 -23.01
N ASN A 389 -13.37 -23.89 -23.33
CA ASN A 389 -13.60 -24.43 -24.68
C ASN A 389 -15.03 -24.22 -25.14
N SER A 390 -16.01 -24.48 -24.27
CA SER A 390 -17.41 -24.23 -24.59
C SER A 390 -17.68 -22.76 -24.94
N ASN A 391 -17.18 -21.81 -24.17
CA ASN A 391 -17.33 -20.39 -24.44
C ASN A 391 -16.61 -19.97 -25.73
N LEU A 392 -15.40 -20.47 -25.97
CA LEU A 392 -14.56 -20.13 -27.11
C LEU A 392 -15.25 -20.54 -28.42
N TYR A 393 -15.64 -21.81 -28.53
CA TYR A 393 -16.21 -22.35 -29.79
C TYR A 393 -17.66 -21.93 -30.03
N ASN A 394 -18.37 -21.45 -29.02
CA ASN A 394 -19.69 -20.84 -29.19
C ASN A 394 -19.62 -19.37 -29.62
N SER A 395 -18.43 -18.74 -29.57
CA SER A 395 -18.30 -17.33 -29.92
C SER A 395 -18.42 -17.08 -31.42
N LEU A 396 -19.23 -16.09 -31.77
CA LEU A 396 -19.32 -15.60 -33.14
C LEU A 396 -18.08 -14.79 -33.57
N MET A 397 -17.23 -14.37 -32.63
CA MET A 397 -16.05 -13.53 -32.91
C MET A 397 -14.91 -14.31 -33.54
N LEU A 398 -14.97 -15.65 -33.56
CA LEU A 398 -14.06 -16.48 -34.35
C LEU A 398 -14.17 -16.20 -35.86
N VAL A 399 -15.27 -15.63 -36.33
CA VAL A 399 -15.46 -15.17 -37.73
C VAL A 399 -14.36 -14.20 -38.16
N THR A 400 -13.71 -13.50 -37.23
CA THR A 400 -12.62 -12.55 -37.53
C THR A 400 -11.43 -13.21 -38.27
N ALA A 401 -11.20 -14.50 -38.05
CA ALA A 401 -10.19 -15.27 -38.78
C ALA A 401 -10.47 -15.35 -40.29
N LEU A 402 -11.70 -15.16 -40.68
CA LEU A 402 -12.14 -15.25 -42.09
C LEU A 402 -11.99 -13.93 -42.87
N ASN A 403 -11.77 -12.80 -42.18
CA ASN A 403 -11.68 -11.49 -42.84
C ASN A 403 -10.64 -11.44 -43.99
N PRO A 404 -9.42 -12.06 -43.88
CA PRO A 404 -8.45 -12.08 -44.96
C PRO A 404 -8.92 -12.93 -46.18
N HIS A 405 -9.88 -13.83 -46.00
CA HIS A 405 -10.28 -14.81 -47.02
C HIS A 405 -11.57 -14.44 -47.76
N ILE A 406 -12.55 -13.88 -47.06
CA ILE A 406 -13.87 -13.57 -47.62
C ILE A 406 -14.23 -12.07 -47.53
N GLY A 407 -13.40 -11.27 -46.86
CA GLY A 407 -13.66 -9.85 -46.61
C GLY A 407 -14.59 -9.60 -45.42
N TYR A 408 -14.55 -8.34 -44.89
CA TYR A 408 -15.26 -7.96 -43.68
C TYR A 408 -16.78 -8.10 -43.79
N ASP A 409 -17.36 -7.64 -44.93
CA ASP A 409 -18.81 -7.63 -45.08
C ASP A 409 -19.44 -9.03 -45.12
N LYS A 410 -18.81 -9.98 -45.82
CA LYS A 410 -19.25 -11.37 -45.83
C LYS A 410 -19.03 -12.04 -44.46
N ALA A 411 -17.93 -11.75 -43.78
CA ALA A 411 -17.73 -12.25 -42.43
C ALA A 411 -18.81 -11.73 -41.45
N ALA A 412 -19.20 -10.47 -41.57
CA ALA A 412 -20.30 -9.91 -40.79
C ALA A 412 -21.65 -10.55 -41.12
N GLU A 413 -21.90 -10.90 -42.38
CA GLU A 413 -23.12 -11.64 -42.82
C GLU A 413 -23.16 -13.04 -42.22
N VAL A 414 -22.04 -13.77 -42.22
CA VAL A 414 -21.89 -15.08 -41.58
C VAL A 414 -22.23 -15.01 -40.09
N ALA A 415 -21.65 -14.06 -39.37
CA ALA A 415 -21.91 -13.89 -37.94
C ALA A 415 -23.37 -13.55 -37.63
N LYS A 416 -23.98 -12.65 -38.43
CA LYS A 416 -25.40 -12.29 -38.29
C LYS A 416 -26.33 -13.50 -38.56
N LYS A 417 -26.03 -14.26 -39.60
CA LYS A 417 -26.82 -15.47 -39.94
C LYS A 417 -26.68 -16.50 -38.83
N ALA A 418 -25.47 -16.79 -38.36
CA ALA A 418 -25.25 -17.73 -37.27
C ALA A 418 -26.04 -17.35 -36.02
N TYR A 419 -26.04 -16.04 -35.67
CA TYR A 419 -26.81 -15.51 -34.54
C TYR A 419 -28.33 -15.64 -34.72
N GLN A 420 -28.85 -15.24 -35.91
CA GLN A 420 -30.30 -15.25 -36.20
C GLN A 420 -30.87 -16.66 -36.25
N ASP A 421 -30.12 -17.59 -36.85
CA ASP A 421 -30.56 -18.96 -37.02
C ASP A 421 -30.18 -19.86 -35.83
N ASN A 422 -29.49 -19.31 -34.83
CA ASN A 422 -28.94 -20.05 -33.69
C ASN A 422 -28.13 -21.29 -34.13
N THR A 423 -27.25 -21.09 -35.11
CA THR A 423 -26.39 -22.14 -35.69
C THR A 423 -24.90 -21.79 -35.46
N SER A 424 -24.02 -22.74 -35.78
CA SER A 424 -22.57 -22.49 -35.73
C SER A 424 -22.14 -21.55 -36.88
N LEU A 425 -21.00 -20.86 -36.70
CA LEU A 425 -20.35 -20.11 -37.81
C LEU A 425 -20.08 -21.02 -39.02
N ARG A 426 -19.69 -22.27 -38.76
CA ARG A 426 -19.42 -23.29 -39.77
C ARG A 426 -20.65 -23.58 -40.60
N ASP A 427 -21.81 -23.82 -39.98
CA ASP A 427 -23.06 -24.11 -40.70
C ASP A 427 -23.54 -22.87 -41.44
N ALA A 428 -23.43 -21.70 -40.86
CA ALA A 428 -23.82 -20.45 -41.48
C ALA A 428 -23.02 -20.15 -42.75
N ILE A 429 -21.66 -20.29 -42.72
CA ILE A 429 -20.82 -20.01 -43.88
C ILE A 429 -21.06 -21.00 -45.02
N VAL A 430 -21.26 -22.28 -44.70
CA VAL A 430 -21.60 -23.31 -45.69
C VAL A 430 -22.96 -23.03 -46.34
N SER A 431 -23.97 -22.66 -45.53
CA SER A 431 -25.31 -22.34 -46.04
C SER A 431 -25.34 -21.10 -46.93
N LEU A 432 -24.44 -20.15 -46.72
CA LEU A 432 -24.27 -18.96 -47.56
C LEU A 432 -23.45 -19.25 -48.84
N GLY A 433 -22.84 -20.41 -48.92
CA GLY A 433 -22.02 -20.80 -50.07
C GLY A 433 -20.68 -20.05 -50.17
N TYR A 434 -20.21 -19.47 -49.09
CA TYR A 434 -18.96 -18.68 -49.09
C TYR A 434 -17.72 -19.53 -48.91
N MET A 435 -17.85 -20.72 -48.31
CA MET A 435 -16.73 -21.60 -48.03
C MET A 435 -17.21 -23.02 -47.71
N SER A 436 -16.38 -24.03 -47.96
CA SER A 436 -16.65 -25.40 -47.51
C SER A 436 -16.44 -25.53 -46.00
N GLY A 437 -17.07 -26.52 -45.37
CA GLY A 437 -16.84 -26.80 -43.95
C GLY A 437 -15.39 -27.21 -43.65
N GLU A 438 -14.75 -27.94 -44.57
CA GLU A 438 -13.34 -28.35 -44.42
C GLU A 438 -12.37 -27.14 -44.46
N ASP A 439 -12.63 -26.19 -45.35
CA ASP A 439 -11.82 -24.94 -45.40
C ASP A 439 -12.06 -24.08 -44.17
N PHE A 440 -13.28 -24.00 -43.67
CA PHE A 440 -13.59 -23.32 -42.41
C PHE A 440 -12.82 -23.94 -41.28
N ASP A 441 -12.86 -25.26 -41.08
CA ASP A 441 -12.17 -25.97 -40.00
C ASP A 441 -10.66 -25.81 -40.09
N ARG A 442 -10.09 -25.66 -41.29
CA ARG A 442 -8.64 -25.39 -41.49
C ARG A 442 -8.23 -23.97 -41.17
N LEU A 443 -9.10 -22.98 -41.45
CA LEU A 443 -8.77 -21.56 -41.35
C LEU A 443 -9.12 -20.98 -40.00
N VAL A 444 -10.19 -21.47 -39.36
CA VAL A 444 -10.64 -20.96 -38.07
C VAL A 444 -10.02 -21.81 -36.95
N GLN A 445 -8.77 -21.49 -36.65
CA GLN A 445 -8.00 -22.11 -35.56
C GLN A 445 -7.71 -21.05 -34.52
N PRO A 446 -8.37 -21.06 -33.34
CA PRO A 446 -8.22 -20.04 -32.33
C PRO A 446 -6.78 -19.84 -31.88
N GLU A 447 -5.95 -20.89 -31.86
CA GLU A 447 -4.55 -20.87 -31.51
C GLU A 447 -3.68 -19.97 -32.43
N ASN A 448 -4.12 -19.80 -33.68
CA ASN A 448 -3.47 -18.94 -34.67
C ASN A 448 -3.92 -17.45 -34.54
N MET A 449 -4.91 -17.17 -33.68
CA MET A 449 -5.48 -15.83 -33.53
C MET A 449 -4.88 -15.06 -32.34
N ILE A 450 -4.08 -15.71 -31.49
CA ILE A 450 -3.56 -15.14 -30.22
C ILE A 450 -2.22 -14.41 -30.37
N ARG A 451 -1.64 -14.39 -31.56
CA ARG A 451 -0.33 -13.74 -31.86
C ARG A 451 -0.34 -13.15 -33.27
N PRO A 452 0.46 -12.10 -33.54
CA PRO A 452 0.64 -11.61 -34.90
C PRO A 452 1.13 -12.72 -35.82
N ALA A 453 0.65 -12.72 -37.08
CA ALA A 453 1.16 -13.62 -38.11
C ALA A 453 2.68 -13.41 -38.28
N LYS A 454 3.44 -14.52 -38.37
CA LYS A 454 4.87 -14.43 -38.70
C LYS A 454 4.96 -13.90 -40.12
N ASN A 455 5.75 -12.83 -40.32
CA ASN A 455 6.12 -12.41 -41.67
C ASN A 455 6.92 -13.54 -42.32
N ASN A 456 6.37 -14.12 -43.38
CA ASN A 456 7.09 -15.06 -44.24
C ASN A 456 8.06 -14.29 -45.13
#